data_cc46cd2be4899caedb008e1c245dcb7d
#
_entry.id   cc46cd2be4899caedb008e1c245dcb7d
#
_cell.length_a   1.000
_cell.length_b   1.000
_cell.length_c   1.000
_cell.angle_alpha   90.00
_cell.angle_beta   90.00
_cell.angle_gamma   90.00
#
_symmetry.space_group_name_H-M   'P 1'
#
loop_
_entity.id
_entity.type
_entity.pdbx_description
1 polymer ?
#
loop_
_entity_poly.entity_id
_entity_poly.type
_entity_poly.pdbx_seq_one_letter_code
_entity_poly.pdbx_strand_id
1 'polypeptide(L)'
;IDACLVGSEMCIRDRSTEVLGYLYSAASIKLENIYELGAFGVIVFLLVLCILPIGSKIILLTQRPIFNDLSWGAMMFVAGMGASILWASPVEWAQTINSKPFGLDSSSQGIIQYSQAYPLFHWGFVGWALYALPGVAFTIAILKNPSVQLSFGGILVPNNNLIGRIIRNIFDIVFILAILAGAG
;
A
#
# COMPACT_ATOMS: atom_id res chain seq x y z
N ILE A 1 -26.08 12.26 31.25
CA ILE A 1 -25.84 12.72 29.88
C ILE A 1 -24.63 11.96 29.28
N ASP A 2 -23.55 11.77 30.06
CA ASP A 2 -22.34 11.08 29.57
C ASP A 2 -22.53 9.59 29.28
N ALA A 3 -23.40 8.90 30.00
CA ALA A 3 -23.70 7.48 29.76
C ALA A 3 -24.42 7.23 28.42
N CYS A 4 -25.23 8.18 27.95
CA CYS A 4 -25.89 8.10 26.63
C CYS A 4 -24.91 8.35 25.48
N LEU A 5 -23.92 9.23 25.66
CA LEU A 5 -22.91 9.51 24.64
C LEU A 5 -21.95 8.31 24.46
N VAL A 6 -21.49 7.73 25.55
CA VAL A 6 -20.64 6.52 25.53
C VAL A 6 -21.37 5.35 24.88
N GLY A 7 -22.66 5.17 25.17
CA GLY A 7 -23.47 4.12 24.54
C GLY A 7 -23.66 4.34 23.03
N SER A 8 -23.86 5.58 22.58
CA SER A 8 -24.02 5.90 21.16
C SER A 8 -22.72 5.73 20.38
N GLU A 9 -21.59 6.13 20.93
CA GLU A 9 -20.27 5.94 20.29
C GLU A 9 -19.93 4.44 20.17
N MET A 10 -20.25 3.65 21.19
CA MET A 10 -20.04 2.21 21.16
C MET A 10 -20.91 1.54 20.11
N CYS A 11 -22.20 1.90 20.00
CA CYS A 11 -23.10 1.38 18.96
C CYS A 11 -22.68 1.78 17.54
N ILE A 12 -22.21 3.00 17.35
CA ILE A 12 -21.73 3.48 16.03
C ILE A 12 -20.47 2.72 15.65
N ARG A 13 -19.54 2.55 16.58
CA ARG A 13 -18.30 1.79 16.37
C ARG A 13 -18.57 0.33 16.03
N ASP A 14 -19.44 -0.32 16.77
CA ASP A 14 -19.77 -1.73 16.54
C ASP A 14 -20.44 -1.93 15.17
N ARG A 15 -21.38 -1.06 14.81
CA ARG A 15 -22.04 -1.12 13.50
C ARG A 15 -21.07 -0.78 12.35
N SER A 16 -20.16 0.16 12.54
CA SER A 16 -19.16 0.50 11.52
C SER A 16 -18.16 -0.63 11.30
N THR A 17 -17.72 -1.30 12.36
CA THR A 17 -16.82 -2.47 12.25
C THR A 17 -17.50 -3.66 11.58
N GLU A 18 -18.79 -3.89 11.85
CA GLU A 18 -19.58 -4.94 11.20
C GLU A 18 -19.75 -4.68 9.70
N VAL A 19 -20.13 -3.46 9.31
CA VAL A 19 -20.28 -3.06 7.89
C VAL A 19 -18.94 -3.12 7.16
N LEU A 20 -17.87 -2.60 7.77
CA LEU A 20 -16.53 -2.66 7.20
C LEU A 20 -16.04 -4.11 7.06
N GLY A 21 -16.29 -4.95 8.05
CA GLY A 21 -15.97 -6.38 8.01
C GLY A 21 -16.70 -7.10 6.89
N TYR A 22 -17.98 -6.81 6.68
CA TYR A 22 -18.76 -7.36 5.56
C TYR A 22 -18.23 -6.89 4.20
N LEU A 23 -17.96 -5.60 4.05
CA LEU A 23 -17.41 -5.04 2.81
C LEU A 23 -16.02 -5.63 2.52
N TYR A 24 -15.18 -5.74 3.54
CA TYR A 24 -13.86 -6.33 3.42
C TYR A 24 -13.93 -7.81 2.99
N SER A 25 -14.75 -8.61 3.64
CA SER A 25 -14.91 -10.04 3.29
C SER A 25 -15.49 -10.23 1.88
N ALA A 26 -16.48 -9.44 1.51
CA ALA A 26 -17.07 -9.49 0.17
C ALA A 26 -16.07 -9.05 -0.92
N ALA A 27 -15.27 -8.03 -0.65
CA ALA A 27 -14.22 -7.58 -1.55
C ALA A 27 -13.09 -8.61 -1.64
N SER A 28 -12.63 -9.15 -0.52
CA SER A 28 -11.54 -10.14 -0.47
C SER A 28 -11.86 -11.37 -1.30
N ILE A 29 -13.04 -11.98 -1.10
CA ILE A 29 -13.44 -13.19 -1.82
C ILE A 29 -13.56 -12.94 -3.34
N LYS A 30 -14.07 -11.77 -3.74
CA LYS A 30 -14.28 -11.47 -5.17
C LYS A 30 -13.01 -11.04 -5.90
N LEU A 31 -12.09 -10.39 -5.19
CA LEU A 31 -10.89 -9.78 -5.78
C LEU A 31 -9.62 -10.58 -5.49
N GLU A 32 -9.70 -11.69 -4.75
CA GLU A 32 -8.55 -12.50 -4.35
C GLU A 32 -7.63 -12.84 -5.55
N ASN A 33 -8.19 -13.50 -6.57
CA ASN A 33 -7.42 -13.88 -7.75
C ASN A 33 -6.88 -12.66 -8.53
N ILE A 34 -7.64 -11.56 -8.58
CA ILE A 34 -7.21 -10.33 -9.26
C ILE A 34 -6.06 -9.70 -8.49
N TYR A 35 -6.13 -9.71 -7.16
CA TYR A 35 -5.10 -9.16 -6.32
C TYR A 35 -3.80 -9.94 -6.42
N GLU A 36 -3.86 -11.29 -6.35
CA GLU A 36 -2.68 -12.15 -6.46
C GLU A 36 -2.02 -12.05 -7.83
N LEU A 37 -2.80 -12.17 -8.91
CA LEU A 37 -2.28 -12.04 -10.28
C LEU A 37 -1.77 -10.62 -10.55
N GLY A 38 -2.47 -9.61 -10.03
CA GLY A 38 -2.05 -8.21 -10.12
C GLY A 38 -0.72 -7.96 -9.42
N ALA A 39 -0.56 -8.45 -8.19
CA ALA A 39 0.67 -8.31 -7.43
C ALA A 39 1.85 -9.00 -8.12
N PHE A 40 1.66 -10.21 -8.62
CA PHE A 40 2.67 -10.91 -9.41
C PHE A 40 3.01 -10.15 -10.70
N GLY A 41 2.00 -9.66 -11.40
CA GLY A 41 2.17 -8.84 -12.61
C GLY A 41 2.99 -7.57 -12.36
N VAL A 42 2.76 -6.90 -11.21
CA VAL A 42 3.53 -5.72 -10.80
C VAL A 42 5.00 -6.06 -10.55
N ILE A 43 5.29 -7.17 -9.87
CA ILE A 43 6.67 -7.62 -9.66
C ILE A 43 7.38 -7.85 -11.00
N VAL A 44 6.75 -8.62 -11.89
CA VAL A 44 7.30 -8.92 -13.22
C VAL A 44 7.51 -7.61 -14.01
N PHE A 45 6.54 -6.72 -13.99
CA PHE A 45 6.62 -5.42 -14.67
C PHE A 45 7.80 -4.57 -14.16
N LEU A 46 7.98 -4.47 -12.85
CA LEU A 46 9.09 -3.72 -12.27
C LEU A 46 10.45 -4.36 -12.57
N LEU A 47 10.56 -5.70 -12.53
CA LEU A 47 11.77 -6.42 -12.94
C LEU A 47 12.10 -6.17 -14.40
N VAL A 48 11.10 -6.23 -15.28
CA VAL A 48 11.27 -5.92 -16.71
C VAL A 48 11.74 -4.48 -16.90
N LEU A 49 11.17 -3.51 -16.17
CA LEU A 49 11.63 -2.11 -16.22
C LEU A 49 13.09 -1.95 -15.76
N CYS A 50 13.54 -2.72 -14.78
CA CYS A 50 14.94 -2.68 -14.32
C CYS A 50 15.91 -3.25 -15.36
N ILE A 51 15.51 -4.29 -16.10
CA ILE A 51 16.35 -4.96 -17.09
C ILE A 51 16.38 -4.20 -18.42
N LEU A 52 15.25 -3.60 -18.80
CA LEU A 52 15.15 -2.88 -20.07
C LEU A 52 15.89 -1.53 -20.03
N PRO A 53 16.50 -1.11 -21.15
CA PRO A 53 17.20 0.18 -21.25
C PRO A 53 16.27 1.40 -21.17
N ILE A 54 14.96 1.17 -21.02
CA ILE A 54 13.95 2.24 -20.84
C ILE A 54 14.19 2.96 -19.51
N GLY A 55 14.50 2.22 -18.45
CA GLY A 55 14.81 2.79 -17.13
C GLY A 55 16.03 3.74 -17.19
N SER A 56 17.10 3.34 -17.84
CA SER A 56 18.29 4.17 -17.99
C SER A 56 18.03 5.43 -18.82
N LYS A 57 17.19 5.38 -19.86
CA LYS A 57 16.80 6.55 -20.63
C LYS A 57 15.97 7.57 -19.83
N ILE A 58 15.15 7.11 -18.93
CA ILE A 58 14.37 7.98 -18.03
C ILE A 58 15.30 8.67 -17.03
N ILE A 59 16.28 7.95 -16.49
CA ILE A 59 17.27 8.49 -15.57
C ILE A 59 18.18 9.55 -16.25
N LEU A 60 18.53 9.37 -17.51
CA LEU A 60 19.34 10.33 -18.27
C LEU A 60 18.64 11.68 -18.51
N LEU A 61 17.33 11.76 -18.35
CA LEU A 61 16.58 13.03 -18.40
C LEU A 61 16.70 13.82 -17.08
N THR A 62 17.24 13.21 -16.04
CA THR A 62 17.35 13.81 -14.71
C THR A 62 18.69 14.52 -14.57
N GLN A 63 18.65 15.75 -14.09
CA GLN A 63 19.84 16.47 -13.64
C GLN A 63 20.47 15.73 -12.46
N ARG A 64 21.67 16.17 -12.02
CA ARG A 64 22.40 15.55 -10.91
C ARG A 64 21.47 15.23 -9.73
N PRO A 65 21.64 14.08 -9.06
CA PRO A 65 20.84 13.73 -7.91
C PRO A 65 20.93 14.82 -6.83
N ILE A 66 19.78 15.20 -6.27
CA ILE A 66 19.65 16.25 -5.24
C ILE A 66 20.27 15.77 -3.92
N PHE A 67 20.19 14.48 -3.64
CA PHE A 67 20.70 13.86 -2.42
C PHE A 67 21.91 12.96 -2.74
N ASN A 68 22.85 12.91 -1.81
CA ASN A 68 23.92 11.91 -1.88
C ASN A 68 23.38 10.52 -1.53
N ASP A 69 24.14 9.46 -1.87
CA ASP A 69 23.71 8.07 -1.71
C ASP A 69 23.39 7.72 -0.25
N LEU A 70 24.12 8.27 0.71
CA LEU A 70 23.89 8.03 2.14
C LEU A 70 22.59 8.66 2.61
N SER A 71 22.32 9.92 2.23
CA SER A 71 21.05 10.61 2.59
C SER A 71 19.86 9.94 1.93
N TRP A 72 20.00 9.53 0.65
CA TRP A 72 18.98 8.79 -0.05
C TRP A 72 18.71 7.44 0.62
N GLY A 73 19.75 6.67 0.93
CA GLY A 73 19.63 5.39 1.63
C GLY A 73 19.00 5.54 3.01
N ALA A 74 19.35 6.58 3.78
CA ALA A 74 18.76 6.86 5.08
C ALA A 74 17.25 7.21 4.96
N MET A 75 16.87 8.01 3.97
CA MET A 75 15.45 8.30 3.73
C MET A 75 14.65 7.05 3.36
N MET A 76 15.20 6.19 2.49
CA MET A 76 14.55 4.92 2.12
C MET A 76 14.45 3.98 3.31
N PHE A 77 15.49 3.90 4.14
CA PHE A 77 15.48 3.10 5.36
C PHE A 77 14.40 3.58 6.34
N VAL A 78 14.32 4.89 6.60
CA VAL A 78 13.31 5.45 7.51
C VAL A 78 11.89 5.25 6.96
N ALA A 79 11.69 5.44 5.66
CA ALA A 79 10.40 5.20 5.01
C ALA A 79 9.97 3.73 5.09
N GLY A 80 10.92 2.80 4.92
CA GLY A 80 10.66 1.36 4.97
C GLY A 80 10.53 0.80 6.38
N MET A 81 11.34 1.30 7.31
CA MET A 81 11.37 0.86 8.71
C MET A 81 10.49 1.74 9.61
N GLY A 82 9.50 2.39 9.04
CA GLY A 82 8.57 3.23 9.79
C GLY A 82 7.89 2.50 10.94
N ALA A 83 7.17 3.25 11.75
CA ALA A 83 6.52 2.76 12.97
C ALA A 83 5.68 1.49 12.76
N SER A 84 5.06 1.36 11.59
CA SER A 84 4.22 0.20 11.25
C SER A 84 4.98 -1.12 11.27
N ILE A 85 6.19 -1.19 10.67
CA ILE A 85 6.99 -2.43 10.68
C ILE A 85 7.49 -2.73 12.09
N LEU A 86 7.98 -1.73 12.82
CA LEU A 86 8.48 -1.91 14.19
C LEU A 86 7.38 -2.37 15.15
N TRP A 87 6.16 -1.91 14.94
CA TRP A 87 5.01 -2.27 15.78
C TRP A 87 4.35 -3.56 15.33
N ALA A 88 4.10 -3.74 14.04
CA ALA A 88 3.33 -4.87 13.50
C ALA A 88 4.15 -6.17 13.45
N SER A 89 5.43 -6.09 13.10
CA SER A 89 6.29 -7.27 12.93
C SER A 89 6.33 -8.19 14.15
N PRO A 90 6.50 -7.72 15.41
CA PRO A 90 6.50 -8.61 16.57
C PRO A 90 5.12 -9.18 16.93
N VAL A 91 4.02 -8.62 16.40
CA VAL A 91 2.66 -9.05 16.72
C VAL A 91 2.08 -9.97 15.66
N GLU A 92 2.51 -9.83 14.42
CA GLU A 92 1.92 -10.49 13.25
C GLU A 92 2.03 -12.02 13.32
N TRP A 93 3.13 -12.56 13.81
CA TRP A 93 3.26 -14.02 14.00
C TRP A 93 2.22 -14.58 14.99
N ALA A 94 1.93 -13.85 16.06
CA ALA A 94 0.93 -14.23 17.03
C ALA A 94 -0.49 -14.16 16.46
N GLN A 95 -0.77 -13.14 15.65
CA GLN A 95 -2.05 -13.03 14.92
C GLN A 95 -2.22 -14.19 13.93
N THR A 96 -1.15 -14.56 13.22
CA THR A 96 -1.17 -15.68 12.27
C THR A 96 -1.43 -17.02 12.97
N ILE A 97 -0.84 -17.27 14.14
CA ILE A 97 -1.14 -18.47 14.93
C ILE A 97 -2.61 -18.50 15.34
N ASN A 98 -3.14 -17.36 15.79
CA ASN A 98 -4.52 -17.27 16.27
C ASN A 98 -5.55 -17.39 15.14
N SER A 99 -5.23 -16.97 13.92
CA SER A 99 -6.12 -17.06 12.76
C SER A 99 -6.28 -18.48 12.20
N LYS A 100 -5.43 -19.43 12.64
CA LYS A 100 -5.45 -20.84 12.23
C LYS A 100 -5.56 -21.04 10.72
N PRO A 101 -4.65 -20.46 9.92
CA PRO A 101 -4.71 -20.59 8.48
C PRO A 101 -4.67 -22.07 8.07
N PHE A 102 -5.39 -22.40 7.00
CA PHE A 102 -5.50 -23.77 6.47
C PHE A 102 -6.07 -24.81 7.46
N GLY A 103 -6.75 -24.36 8.53
CA GLY A 103 -7.28 -25.26 9.56
C GLY A 103 -6.22 -25.94 10.41
N LEU A 104 -4.98 -25.44 10.40
CA LEU A 104 -3.88 -25.97 11.23
C LEU A 104 -4.15 -25.72 12.71
N ASP A 105 -3.85 -26.71 13.54
CA ASP A 105 -3.97 -26.56 14.98
C ASP A 105 -2.87 -25.66 15.53
N SER A 106 -3.21 -24.76 16.46
CA SER A 106 -2.31 -23.75 17.03
C SER A 106 -1.07 -24.34 17.72
N SER A 107 -1.12 -25.62 18.10
CA SER A 107 -0.02 -26.36 18.69
C SER A 107 0.84 -27.13 17.69
N SER A 108 0.44 -27.17 16.42
CA SER A 108 1.17 -27.93 15.40
C SER A 108 2.48 -27.21 15.00
N GLN A 109 3.53 -27.98 14.77
CA GLN A 109 4.80 -27.42 14.29
C GLN A 109 4.64 -26.71 12.95
N GLY A 110 3.69 -27.13 12.12
CA GLY A 110 3.39 -26.52 10.84
C GLY A 110 2.91 -25.08 10.97
N ILE A 111 2.02 -24.76 11.94
CA ILE A 111 1.56 -23.39 12.13
C ILE A 111 2.67 -22.48 12.66
N ILE A 112 3.57 -23.00 13.50
CA ILE A 112 4.71 -22.24 14.02
C ILE A 112 5.64 -21.85 12.87
N GLN A 113 5.98 -22.79 11.99
CA GLN A 113 6.81 -22.52 10.82
C GLN A 113 6.13 -21.54 9.86
N TYR A 114 4.83 -21.72 9.62
CA TYR A 114 4.06 -20.80 8.76
C TYR A 114 4.00 -19.39 9.35
N SER A 115 3.74 -19.26 10.64
CA SER A 115 3.67 -17.95 11.30
C SER A 115 4.99 -17.19 11.31
N GLN A 116 6.11 -17.89 11.26
CA GLN A 116 7.44 -17.28 11.12
C GLN A 116 7.74 -16.86 9.68
N ALA A 117 7.29 -17.64 8.70
CA ALA A 117 7.55 -17.38 7.30
C ALA A 117 6.60 -16.33 6.69
N TYR A 118 5.35 -16.30 7.14
CA TYR A 118 4.32 -15.42 6.58
C TYR A 118 4.63 -13.93 6.68
N PRO A 119 5.12 -13.38 7.80
CA PRO A 119 5.54 -11.99 7.87
C PRO A 119 6.65 -11.64 6.88
N LEU A 120 7.60 -12.55 6.64
CA LEU A 120 8.66 -12.34 5.64
C LEU A 120 8.09 -12.25 4.22
N PHE A 121 7.05 -12.99 3.92
CA PHE A 121 6.33 -12.89 2.65
C PHE A 121 5.51 -11.61 2.56
N HIS A 122 4.76 -11.27 3.60
CA HIS A 122 3.88 -10.12 3.66
C HIS A 122 4.66 -8.79 3.51
N TRP A 123 5.79 -8.66 4.21
CA TRP A 123 6.68 -7.49 4.13
C TRP A 123 7.79 -7.62 3.09
N GLY A 124 7.73 -8.67 2.26
CA GLY A 124 8.71 -8.96 1.23
C GLY A 124 8.44 -8.26 -0.10
N PHE A 125 8.89 -8.89 -1.19
CA PHE A 125 8.84 -8.32 -2.53
C PHE A 125 7.46 -7.89 -2.99
N VAL A 126 6.41 -8.58 -2.61
CA VAL A 126 5.03 -8.27 -3.02
C VAL A 126 4.60 -6.90 -2.51
N GLY A 127 4.72 -6.67 -1.20
CA GLY A 127 4.36 -5.40 -0.59
C GLY A 127 5.17 -4.23 -1.15
N TRP A 128 6.49 -4.42 -1.24
CA TRP A 128 7.38 -3.40 -1.77
C TRP A 128 7.19 -3.13 -3.26
N ALA A 129 6.86 -4.12 -4.06
CA ALA A 129 6.55 -3.92 -5.48
C ALA A 129 5.28 -3.09 -5.66
N LEU A 130 4.23 -3.37 -4.90
CA LEU A 130 2.99 -2.58 -4.92
C LEU A 130 3.23 -1.13 -4.47
N TYR A 131 4.14 -0.91 -3.51
CA TYR A 131 4.53 0.43 -3.08
C TYR A 131 5.41 1.15 -4.11
N ALA A 132 6.33 0.43 -4.75
CA ALA A 132 7.26 1.01 -5.75
C ALA A 132 6.54 1.43 -7.05
N LEU A 133 5.48 0.71 -7.45
CA LEU A 133 4.76 0.99 -8.69
C LEU A 133 4.25 2.44 -8.79
N PRO A 134 3.47 2.97 -7.81
CA PRO A 134 3.07 4.37 -7.84
C PRO A 134 4.27 5.32 -7.77
N GLY A 135 5.31 5.01 -7.00
CA GLY A 135 6.52 5.82 -6.93
C GLY A 135 7.21 5.98 -8.30
N VAL A 136 7.34 4.90 -9.06
CA VAL A 136 7.86 4.92 -10.43
C VAL A 136 6.93 5.73 -11.36
N ALA A 137 5.63 5.53 -11.28
CA ALA A 137 4.65 6.27 -12.09
C ALA A 137 4.71 7.78 -11.81
N PHE A 138 4.76 8.18 -10.53
CA PHE A 138 4.93 9.58 -10.13
C PHE A 138 6.23 10.18 -10.67
N THR A 139 7.33 9.46 -10.52
CA THR A 139 8.64 9.91 -11.01
C THR A 139 8.61 10.16 -12.52
N ILE A 140 8.08 9.22 -13.30
CA ILE A 140 7.98 9.36 -14.76
C ILE A 140 7.08 10.56 -15.14
N ALA A 141 5.95 10.74 -14.46
CA ALA A 141 5.03 11.82 -14.73
C ALA A 141 5.66 13.20 -14.48
N ILE A 142 6.39 13.36 -13.36
CA ILE A 142 7.10 14.58 -12.98
C ILE A 142 8.22 14.89 -14.00
N LEU A 143 9.00 13.89 -14.38
CA LEU A 143 10.09 14.05 -15.34
C LEU A 143 9.59 14.47 -16.73
N LYS A 144 8.45 13.93 -17.16
CA LYS A 144 7.83 14.27 -18.45
C LYS A 144 7.19 15.66 -18.46
N ASN A 145 6.63 16.08 -17.34
CA ASN A 145 5.92 17.35 -17.25
C ASN A 145 6.12 17.98 -15.85
N PRO A 146 7.18 18.79 -15.66
CA PRO A 146 7.48 19.44 -14.40
C PRO A 146 6.37 20.37 -13.88
N SER A 147 5.43 20.78 -14.72
CA SER A 147 4.28 21.63 -14.35
C SER A 147 3.05 20.84 -13.88
N VAL A 148 3.11 19.51 -13.86
CA VAL A 148 2.02 18.67 -13.35
C VAL A 148 1.82 18.94 -11.87
N GLN A 149 0.56 19.10 -11.49
CA GLN A 149 0.20 19.17 -10.07
C GLN A 149 0.60 17.89 -9.37
N LEU A 150 1.39 18.01 -8.30
CA LEU A 150 1.90 16.87 -7.50
C LEU A 150 0.77 16.29 -6.63
N SER A 151 -0.24 15.74 -7.28
CA SER A 151 -1.32 15.00 -6.65
C SER A 151 -1.61 13.74 -7.43
N PHE A 152 -2.19 12.73 -6.77
CA PHE A 152 -2.52 11.46 -7.40
C PHE A 152 -3.46 11.65 -8.60
N GLY A 153 -4.53 12.41 -8.39
CA GLY A 153 -5.49 12.76 -9.45
C GLY A 153 -4.88 13.64 -10.55
N GLY A 154 -3.95 14.54 -10.19
CA GLY A 154 -3.25 15.41 -11.15
C GLY A 154 -2.40 14.64 -12.16
N ILE A 155 -1.82 13.53 -11.72
CA ILE A 155 -1.00 12.65 -12.57
C ILE A 155 -1.87 11.76 -13.45
N LEU A 156 -2.95 11.21 -12.90
CA LEU A 156 -3.85 10.32 -13.64
C LEU A 156 -4.70 11.05 -14.69
N VAL A 157 -5.09 12.28 -14.39
CA VAL A 157 -6.01 13.07 -15.24
C VAL A 157 -5.40 14.43 -15.57
N PRO A 158 -4.50 14.51 -16.55
CA PRO A 158 -3.83 15.76 -16.92
C PRO A 158 -4.76 16.79 -17.58
N ASN A 159 -6.02 16.43 -17.85
CA ASN A 159 -6.96 17.29 -18.55
C ASN A 159 -7.53 18.38 -17.62
N ASN A 160 -7.48 19.64 -18.06
CA ASN A 160 -7.94 20.81 -17.28
C ASN A 160 -9.41 21.20 -17.49
N ASN A 161 -10.19 20.39 -18.22
CA ASN A 161 -11.62 20.60 -18.38
C ASN A 161 -12.35 20.46 -17.04
N LEU A 162 -13.56 21.00 -16.94
CA LEU A 162 -14.37 20.93 -15.72
C LEU A 162 -14.54 19.48 -15.22
N ILE A 163 -14.85 18.56 -16.14
CA ILE A 163 -15.00 17.12 -15.82
C ILE A 163 -13.68 16.55 -15.33
N GLY A 164 -12.56 16.86 -15.99
CA GLY A 164 -11.23 16.41 -15.55
C GLY A 164 -10.87 16.89 -14.15
N ARG A 165 -11.22 18.13 -13.78
CA ARG A 165 -11.02 18.65 -12.41
C ARG A 165 -11.85 17.90 -11.38
N ILE A 166 -13.11 17.60 -11.69
CA ILE A 166 -13.98 16.84 -10.78
C ILE A 166 -13.41 15.43 -10.56
N ILE A 167 -13.05 14.74 -11.64
CA ILE A 167 -12.47 13.38 -11.55
C ILE A 167 -11.16 13.39 -10.75
N ARG A 168 -10.29 14.36 -10.99
CA ARG A 168 -9.03 14.55 -10.24
C ARG A 168 -9.29 14.70 -8.76
N ASN A 169 -10.21 15.58 -8.36
CA ASN A 169 -10.53 15.82 -6.96
C ASN A 169 -11.10 14.55 -6.30
N ILE A 170 -11.92 13.77 -7.03
CA ILE A 170 -12.42 12.49 -6.52
C ILE A 170 -11.26 11.52 -6.26
N PHE A 171 -10.33 11.38 -7.20
CA PHE A 171 -9.15 10.52 -7.01
C PHE A 171 -8.28 10.98 -5.84
N ASP A 172 -8.06 12.29 -5.68
CA ASP A 172 -7.28 12.83 -4.56
C ASP A 172 -7.96 12.58 -3.21
N ILE A 173 -9.29 12.76 -3.13
CA ILE A 173 -10.06 12.47 -1.92
C ILE A 173 -10.00 10.98 -1.58
N VAL A 174 -10.24 10.11 -2.56
CA VAL A 174 -10.19 8.64 -2.36
C VAL A 174 -8.80 8.21 -1.91
N PHE A 175 -7.74 8.78 -2.50
CA PHE A 175 -6.36 8.50 -2.12
C PHE A 175 -6.05 8.93 -0.69
N ILE A 176 -6.48 10.14 -0.28
CA ILE A 176 -6.31 10.62 1.10
C ILE A 176 -7.07 9.72 2.08
N LEU A 177 -8.32 9.36 1.77
CA LEU A 177 -9.12 8.48 2.61
C LEU A 177 -8.48 7.09 2.74
N ALA A 178 -7.93 6.55 1.66
CA ALA A 178 -7.22 5.26 1.67
C ALA A 178 -5.96 5.31 2.56
N ILE A 179 -5.18 6.40 2.49
CA ILE A 179 -4.01 6.59 3.36
C ILE A 179 -4.44 6.68 4.83
N LEU A 180 -5.47 7.48 5.13
CA LEU A 180 -5.96 7.63 6.51
C LEU A 180 -6.49 6.31 7.06
N ALA A 181 -7.21 5.53 6.25
CA ALA A 181 -7.72 4.22 6.65
C ALA A 181 -6.59 3.18 6.82
N GLY A 182 -5.51 3.29 6.07
CA GLY A 182 -4.36 2.39 6.18
C GLY A 182 -3.38 2.77 7.31
N ALA A 183 -3.41 4.02 7.77
CA ALA A 183 -2.52 4.51 8.84
C ALA A 183 -3.15 4.42 10.24
N GLY A 184 -4.46 4.24 10.35
CA GLY A 184 -5.22 4.10 11.62
C GLY A 184 -5.53 2.67 11.95
#